data_567d12a113c05b1ecf542266ec3109bb
#
_entry.id   567d12a113c05b1ecf542266ec3109bb
#
_cell.length_a   1.000
_cell.length_b   1.000
_cell.length_c   1.000
_cell.angle_alpha   90.00
_cell.angle_beta   90.00
_cell.angle_gamma   90.00
#
_symmetry.space_group_name_H-M   'P 1'
#
loop_
_entity.id
_entity.type
_entity.pdbx_description
1 polymer ?
#
loop_
_entity_poly.entity_id
_entity_poly.type
_entity_poly.pdbx_seq_one_letter_code
_entity_poly.pdbx_strand_id
1 'polypeptide(L)'
;MQFKIFWCKVNKYYTDEWLKSEYLKDKNGIFVASCVVTDKAKRKWIKFVKDEVKKLEWDDKIFISWCWAFKKWEAQDDFFDIYPELKEFEWKIVILWEKPEELKLEIDSKTKKEEKKKVDFSKLKNFTQKQIYTKKFLLIQWWCNSFCTFCLTVQKRWRHYYRDKDDIVSEITEFEFGWGKEVVLTWVNLSAWWLRDTNDIWQSRFAELLEYILEKTTIPRLRISSLWPEFIDDRCLEIFKNKRIYPHFHFSVQSGSSKVLKDMRRHYDWEYMRKLLEKTKNLEREDWVEVSIWADIIVGFPWETKDDFMDTYNLVKDWLITKVHAFPFSAHKFWESVPAWKFENQVSDLEKKDRMWDLEFIADSVRDDFIERNIWKKFEVLIEVVKEENWKIRWKGWTENYIEADDRTFEILEWEIKKNSIVKWILK
;
A
#
# COMPACT_ATOMS: atom_id res chain seq x y z
N MET A 1 -11.20 -0.18 21.71
CA MET A 1 -11.31 -1.16 20.61
C MET A 1 -9.94 -1.60 20.14
N GLN A 2 -9.70 -2.91 19.97
CA GLN A 2 -8.49 -3.46 19.35
C GLN A 2 -8.68 -3.51 17.83
N PHE A 3 -7.58 -3.61 17.05
CA PHE A 3 -7.70 -3.75 15.61
C PHE A 3 -6.63 -4.68 15.01
N LYS A 4 -6.98 -5.31 13.88
CA LYS A 4 -6.09 -6.15 13.08
C LYS A 4 -6.26 -5.83 11.60
N ILE A 5 -5.13 -5.58 10.91
CA ILE A 5 -5.11 -5.27 9.48
C ILE A 5 -4.37 -6.37 8.74
N PHE A 6 -4.98 -6.84 7.66
CA PHE A 6 -4.39 -7.82 6.76
C PHE A 6 -3.88 -7.14 5.47
N TRP A 7 -2.57 -6.90 5.40
CA TRP A 7 -1.71 -6.62 4.24
C TRP A 7 -2.07 -5.48 3.26
N CYS A 8 -2.70 -4.39 3.59
CA CYS A 8 -2.96 -3.37 2.59
C CYS A 8 -2.77 -1.95 3.12
N LYS A 9 -2.02 -1.10 2.40
CA LYS A 9 -1.89 0.33 2.76
C LYS A 9 -3.23 1.05 2.68
N VAL A 10 -4.09 0.66 1.74
CA VAL A 10 -5.48 1.14 1.62
C VAL A 10 -6.30 0.77 2.86
N ASN A 11 -6.11 -0.45 3.39
CA ASN A 11 -6.75 -0.86 4.64
C ASN A 11 -6.32 0.02 5.82
N LYS A 12 -5.09 0.52 5.84
CA LYS A 12 -4.64 1.44 6.89
C LYS A 12 -5.40 2.76 6.87
N TYR A 13 -5.65 3.32 5.68
CA TYR A 13 -6.50 4.50 5.53
C TYR A 13 -7.89 4.26 6.12
N TYR A 14 -8.59 3.20 5.66
CA TYR A 14 -9.94 2.91 6.16
C TYR A 14 -9.99 2.54 7.63
N THR A 15 -8.99 1.85 8.15
CA THR A 15 -8.91 1.55 9.58
C THR A 15 -8.83 2.82 10.40
N ASP A 16 -7.99 3.77 9.98
CA ASP A 16 -7.84 5.05 10.66
C ASP A 16 -9.16 5.84 10.66
N GLU A 17 -9.87 5.87 9.53
CA GLU A 17 -11.14 6.55 9.40
C GLU A 17 -12.28 5.88 10.20
N TRP A 18 -12.40 4.54 10.14
CA TRP A 18 -13.42 3.82 10.91
C TRP A 18 -13.23 3.93 12.41
N LEU A 19 -11.98 3.81 12.89
CA LEU A 19 -11.71 3.89 14.33
C LEU A 19 -11.85 5.31 14.91
N LYS A 20 -11.88 6.33 14.06
CA LYS A 20 -12.22 7.72 14.44
C LYS A 20 -13.72 8.02 14.34
N SER A 21 -14.49 7.18 13.65
CA SER A 21 -15.91 7.43 13.41
C SER A 21 -16.73 7.42 14.69
N GLU A 22 -17.75 8.25 14.75
CA GLU A 22 -18.72 8.27 15.84
C GLU A 22 -19.41 6.88 16.00
N TYR A 23 -19.56 6.13 14.90
CA TYR A 23 -20.17 4.80 14.93
C TYR A 23 -19.41 3.79 15.81
N LEU A 24 -18.06 3.82 15.81
CA LEU A 24 -17.25 2.89 16.59
C LEU A 24 -16.76 3.44 17.93
N LYS A 25 -17.01 4.70 18.24
CA LYS A 25 -16.47 5.43 19.39
C LYS A 25 -16.76 4.74 20.74
N ASP A 26 -18.00 4.29 20.91
CA ASP A 26 -18.48 3.69 22.16
C ASP A 26 -18.68 2.17 22.07
N LYS A 27 -18.09 1.53 21.04
CA LYS A 27 -18.21 0.09 20.82
C LYS A 27 -16.97 -0.64 21.30
N ASN A 28 -17.18 -1.82 21.91
CA ASN A 28 -16.14 -2.72 22.35
C ASN A 28 -15.94 -3.88 21.38
N GLY A 29 -14.71 -4.40 21.32
CA GLY A 29 -14.38 -5.54 20.48
C GLY A 29 -13.16 -5.33 19.59
N ILE A 30 -13.14 -6.01 18.45
CA ILE A 30 -12.01 -6.04 17.52
C ILE A 30 -12.43 -5.57 16.15
N PHE A 31 -11.75 -4.55 15.61
CA PHE A 31 -11.89 -4.14 14.22
C PHE A 31 -10.93 -4.97 13.33
N VAL A 32 -11.45 -5.54 12.26
CA VAL A 32 -10.70 -6.39 11.32
C VAL A 32 -10.80 -5.80 9.91
N ALA A 33 -9.68 -5.33 9.38
CA ALA A 33 -9.57 -4.96 7.97
C ALA A 33 -9.09 -6.17 7.17
N SER A 34 -9.99 -6.80 6.44
CA SER A 34 -9.77 -8.03 5.69
C SER A 34 -8.98 -7.83 4.39
N CYS A 35 -8.49 -8.91 3.80
CA CYS A 35 -7.79 -8.89 2.52
C CYS A 35 -8.10 -10.14 1.71
N VAL A 36 -8.38 -9.95 0.41
CA VAL A 36 -8.68 -11.04 -0.53
C VAL A 36 -7.71 -11.09 -1.72
N VAL A 37 -6.57 -10.41 -1.63
CA VAL A 37 -5.56 -10.36 -2.70
C VAL A 37 -5.02 -11.76 -3.05
N THR A 38 -4.95 -12.66 -2.06
CA THR A 38 -4.58 -14.08 -2.26
C THR A 38 -5.45 -14.98 -1.39
N ASP A 39 -5.62 -16.25 -1.79
CA ASP A 39 -6.28 -17.26 -0.97
C ASP A 39 -5.61 -17.45 0.39
N LYS A 40 -4.29 -17.30 0.47
CA LYS A 40 -3.54 -17.32 1.73
C LYS A 40 -3.93 -16.17 2.65
N ALA A 41 -4.09 -14.96 2.10
CA ALA A 41 -4.53 -13.79 2.88
C ALA A 41 -5.97 -13.99 3.38
N LYS A 42 -6.86 -14.48 2.52
CA LYS A 42 -8.24 -14.82 2.86
C LYS A 42 -8.31 -15.81 4.02
N ARG A 43 -7.61 -16.95 3.92
CA ARG A 43 -7.57 -17.96 4.99
C ARG A 43 -7.03 -17.42 6.31
N LYS A 44 -6.01 -16.53 6.25
CA LYS A 44 -5.43 -15.94 7.47
C LYS A 44 -6.41 -15.08 8.26
N TRP A 45 -7.14 -14.18 7.61
CA TRP A 45 -8.07 -13.33 8.35
C TRP A 45 -9.30 -14.10 8.84
N ILE A 46 -9.82 -15.05 8.04
CA ILE A 46 -10.92 -15.92 8.48
C ILE A 46 -10.51 -16.70 9.72
N LYS A 47 -9.32 -17.34 9.71
CA LYS A 47 -8.80 -18.03 10.88
C LYS A 47 -8.69 -17.09 12.08
N PHE A 48 -8.14 -15.89 11.90
CA PHE A 48 -8.03 -14.91 12.96
C PHE A 48 -9.40 -14.57 13.56
N VAL A 49 -10.41 -14.31 12.73
CA VAL A 49 -11.78 -14.04 13.21
C VAL A 49 -12.32 -15.22 14.02
N LYS A 50 -12.17 -16.45 13.53
CA LYS A 50 -12.62 -17.67 14.24
C LYS A 50 -11.92 -17.87 15.58
N ASP A 51 -10.65 -17.53 15.66
CA ASP A 51 -9.86 -17.67 16.89
C ASP A 51 -10.20 -16.57 17.91
N GLU A 52 -10.40 -15.34 17.47
CA GLU A 52 -10.69 -14.21 18.35
C GLU A 52 -12.15 -14.16 18.83
N VAL A 53 -13.12 -14.52 17.99
CA VAL A 53 -14.53 -14.50 18.39
C VAL A 53 -14.83 -15.36 19.60
N LYS A 54 -14.06 -16.46 19.80
CA LYS A 54 -14.18 -17.38 20.94
C LYS A 54 -13.65 -16.81 22.25
N LYS A 55 -12.84 -15.76 22.18
CA LYS A 55 -12.21 -15.10 23.34
C LYS A 55 -12.96 -13.85 23.81
N LEU A 56 -13.89 -13.35 22.96
CA LEU A 56 -14.62 -12.13 23.25
C LEU A 56 -15.65 -12.32 24.36
N GLU A 57 -15.79 -11.31 25.21
CA GLU A 57 -16.87 -11.20 26.18
C GLU A 57 -18.24 -11.12 25.50
N TRP A 58 -19.32 -11.30 26.24
CA TRP A 58 -20.65 -11.43 25.67
C TRP A 58 -21.05 -10.24 24.78
N ASP A 59 -20.79 -9.02 25.24
CA ASP A 59 -21.18 -7.78 24.54
C ASP A 59 -20.19 -7.32 23.47
N ASP A 60 -18.99 -7.90 23.42
CA ASP A 60 -17.97 -7.56 22.46
C ASP A 60 -18.31 -8.10 21.05
N LYS A 61 -17.94 -7.35 20.01
CA LYS A 61 -18.19 -7.71 18.61
C LYS A 61 -16.88 -7.71 17.80
N ILE A 62 -16.90 -8.43 16.67
CA ILE A 62 -15.90 -8.29 15.62
C ILE A 62 -16.51 -7.45 14.50
N PHE A 63 -15.87 -6.32 14.21
CA PHE A 63 -16.26 -5.41 13.14
C PHE A 63 -15.38 -5.69 11.93
N ILE A 64 -15.95 -6.27 10.86
CA ILE A 64 -15.21 -6.62 9.65
C ILE A 64 -15.46 -5.57 8.58
N SER A 65 -14.39 -4.96 8.09
CA SER A 65 -14.42 -3.99 7.02
C SER A 65 -13.50 -4.40 5.88
N TRP A 66 -13.85 -3.94 4.71
CA TRP A 66 -13.01 -3.83 3.53
C TRP A 66 -12.50 -5.10 2.82
N CYS A 67 -12.42 -5.04 1.51
CA CYS A 67 -11.86 -5.99 0.54
C CYS A 67 -12.55 -7.37 0.36
N TRP A 68 -13.56 -7.72 1.13
CA TRP A 68 -14.13 -9.09 1.14
C TRP A 68 -15.51 -9.20 0.49
N ALA A 69 -16.22 -8.10 0.27
CA ALA A 69 -17.65 -8.09 0.44
C ALA A 69 -18.47 -7.65 -0.74
N PHE A 70 -18.01 -7.70 -1.93
CA PHE A 70 -18.94 -7.44 -3.02
C PHE A 70 -18.91 -8.60 -4.01
N LYS A 71 -19.95 -9.42 -4.02
CA LYS A 71 -20.35 -10.07 -5.23
C LYS A 71 -20.76 -8.99 -6.22
N LYS A 72 -20.42 -9.18 -7.49
CA LYS A 72 -20.83 -8.37 -8.63
C LYS A 72 -22.02 -7.46 -8.31
N TRP A 73 -21.78 -6.16 -8.20
CA TRP A 73 -22.65 -5.03 -8.54
C TRP A 73 -23.98 -4.80 -7.83
N GLU A 74 -24.78 -5.81 -7.51
CA GLU A 74 -26.22 -5.63 -7.40
C GLU A 74 -26.84 -5.99 -6.06
N ALA A 75 -26.16 -6.70 -5.23
CA ALA A 75 -26.76 -7.07 -3.96
C ALA A 75 -25.74 -7.06 -2.86
N GLN A 76 -26.15 -6.62 -1.74
CA GLN A 76 -25.69 -7.02 -0.44
C GLN A 76 -25.87 -8.54 -0.33
N ASP A 77 -25.10 -9.31 -1.12
CA ASP A 77 -25.07 -10.74 -0.96
C ASP A 77 -24.63 -11.03 0.46
N ASP A 78 -25.34 -11.92 1.09
CA ASP A 78 -25.09 -12.27 2.46
C ASP A 78 -23.62 -12.64 2.64
N PHE A 79 -22.91 -11.89 3.46
CA PHE A 79 -21.52 -12.15 3.79
C PHE A 79 -21.31 -13.60 4.20
N PHE A 80 -22.25 -14.17 4.91
CA PHE A 80 -22.18 -15.52 5.42
C PHE A 80 -22.47 -16.59 4.36
N ASP A 81 -23.05 -16.24 3.22
CA ASP A 81 -23.13 -17.13 2.06
C ASP A 81 -21.78 -17.24 1.35
N ILE A 82 -20.99 -16.14 1.35
CA ILE A 82 -19.63 -16.12 0.81
C ILE A 82 -18.63 -16.78 1.78
N TYR A 83 -18.86 -16.64 3.08
CA TYR A 83 -18.02 -17.15 4.15
C TYR A 83 -18.82 -18.03 5.13
N PRO A 84 -19.34 -19.17 4.66
CA PRO A 84 -20.21 -20.03 5.49
C PRO A 84 -19.53 -20.54 6.76
N GLU A 85 -18.18 -20.61 6.75
CA GLU A 85 -17.37 -20.95 7.92
C GLU A 85 -17.44 -19.94 9.06
N LEU A 86 -18.01 -18.75 8.84
CA LEU A 86 -18.19 -17.70 9.86
C LEU A 86 -19.66 -17.58 10.30
N LYS A 87 -20.59 -18.31 9.68
CA LYS A 87 -22.02 -18.21 9.93
C LYS A 87 -22.39 -18.57 11.37
N GLU A 88 -21.71 -19.52 11.98
CA GLU A 88 -21.90 -19.90 13.37
C GLU A 88 -21.65 -18.75 14.37
N PHE A 89 -20.91 -17.71 13.95
CA PHE A 89 -20.57 -16.54 14.75
C PHE A 89 -21.31 -15.26 14.30
N GLU A 90 -22.34 -15.38 13.47
CA GLU A 90 -23.07 -14.24 12.91
C GLU A 90 -23.51 -13.24 13.99
N TRP A 91 -23.95 -13.72 15.12
CA TRP A 91 -24.41 -12.90 16.25
C TRP A 91 -23.30 -12.05 16.92
N LYS A 92 -22.01 -12.39 16.70
CA LYS A 92 -20.83 -11.63 17.17
C LYS A 92 -20.16 -10.80 16.10
N ILE A 93 -20.50 -10.99 14.84
CA ILE A 93 -19.84 -10.34 13.70
C ILE A 93 -20.73 -9.20 13.19
N VAL A 94 -20.12 -8.02 13.08
CA VAL A 94 -20.74 -6.84 12.47
C VAL A 94 -19.99 -6.52 11.19
N ILE A 95 -20.72 -6.49 10.08
CA ILE A 95 -20.17 -6.19 8.77
C ILE A 95 -20.32 -4.71 8.51
N LEU A 96 -19.20 -4.05 8.24
CA LEU A 96 -19.17 -2.63 7.92
C LEU A 96 -19.25 -2.48 6.39
N TRP A 97 -20.47 -2.39 5.87
CA TRP A 97 -20.75 -2.32 4.44
C TRP A 97 -20.48 -0.96 3.83
N GLU A 98 -20.75 0.06 4.57
CA GLU A 98 -20.63 1.44 4.14
C GLU A 98 -19.38 2.09 4.71
N LYS A 99 -18.99 3.18 4.10
CA LYS A 99 -17.95 4.03 4.65
C LYS A 99 -18.54 4.81 5.83
N PRO A 100 -17.73 5.22 6.80
CA PRO A 100 -18.16 6.24 7.75
C PRO A 100 -18.72 7.44 7.00
N GLU A 101 -19.76 8.07 7.51
CA GLU A 101 -20.42 9.21 6.84
C GLU A 101 -19.46 10.36 6.51
N GLU A 102 -18.44 10.52 7.32
CA GLU A 102 -17.33 11.47 7.13
C GLU A 102 -16.46 11.16 5.89
N LEU A 103 -16.60 9.96 5.32
CA LEU A 103 -15.94 9.51 4.09
C LEU A 103 -16.84 9.60 2.87
N LYS A 104 -17.96 10.28 2.91
CA LYS A 104 -18.75 10.57 1.70
C LYS A 104 -17.86 11.33 0.71
N LEU A 105 -17.13 10.56 -0.07
CA LEU A 105 -16.63 11.01 -1.34
C LEU A 105 -17.89 11.30 -2.16
N GLU A 106 -18.18 12.58 -2.42
CA GLU A 106 -19.31 12.94 -3.25
C GLU A 106 -19.19 12.25 -4.60
N ILE A 107 -20.01 11.21 -4.79
CA ILE A 107 -20.06 10.42 -6.02
C ILE A 107 -20.89 11.16 -7.08
N ASP A 108 -21.36 12.37 -6.80
CA ASP A 108 -22.17 13.15 -7.73
C ASP A 108 -21.43 14.38 -8.27
N SER A 109 -20.77 14.17 -9.41
CA SER A 109 -20.19 15.25 -10.22
C SER A 109 -21.25 16.07 -10.98
N LYS A 110 -22.50 16.09 -10.56
CA LYS A 110 -23.58 16.81 -11.27
C LYS A 110 -24.39 17.84 -10.48
N THR A 111 -24.08 18.07 -9.21
CA THR A 111 -24.87 19.05 -8.48
C THR A 111 -24.02 19.93 -7.56
N LYS A 112 -24.02 21.19 -7.92
CA LYS A 112 -23.78 22.39 -7.08
C LYS A 112 -22.37 22.59 -6.50
N LYS A 113 -21.76 23.67 -6.98
CA LYS A 113 -20.76 24.47 -6.24
C LYS A 113 -21.38 24.85 -4.88
N GLU A 114 -21.12 24.06 -3.85
CA GLU A 114 -21.29 24.51 -2.48
C GLU A 114 -20.05 25.31 -2.08
N GLU A 115 -20.30 26.47 -1.46
CA GLU A 115 -19.27 27.34 -0.94
C GLU A 115 -18.30 26.56 -0.05
N LYS A 116 -17.01 26.59 -0.38
CA LYS A 116 -15.93 25.99 0.41
C LYS A 116 -16.03 26.53 1.84
N LYS A 117 -16.48 25.73 2.79
CA LYS A 117 -16.42 26.06 4.21
C LYS A 117 -14.96 26.29 4.56
N LYS A 118 -14.62 27.50 5.00
CA LYS A 118 -13.28 27.79 5.55
C LYS A 118 -13.03 26.84 6.72
N VAL A 119 -11.97 26.03 6.61
CA VAL A 119 -11.55 25.13 7.67
C VAL A 119 -11.18 25.96 8.90
N ASP A 120 -11.82 25.68 10.03
CA ASP A 120 -11.51 26.32 11.31
C ASP A 120 -10.27 25.64 11.93
N PHE A 121 -9.11 26.20 11.65
CA PHE A 121 -7.82 25.68 12.12
C PHE A 121 -7.67 25.64 13.65
N SER A 122 -8.51 26.37 14.41
CA SER A 122 -8.46 26.34 15.88
C SER A 122 -8.91 25.00 16.46
N LYS A 123 -9.73 24.24 15.72
CA LYS A 123 -10.22 22.90 16.13
C LYS A 123 -9.25 21.77 15.81
N LEU A 124 -8.20 22.03 15.03
CA LEU A 124 -7.27 21.00 14.54
C LEU A 124 -6.13 20.66 15.50
N LYS A 125 -5.89 21.45 16.53
CA LYS A 125 -4.80 21.23 17.51
C LYS A 125 -4.77 19.83 18.15
N ASN A 126 -5.86 19.08 18.11
CA ASN A 126 -5.95 17.74 18.70
C ASN A 126 -6.00 16.61 17.64
N PHE A 127 -5.83 16.93 16.37
CA PHE A 127 -6.04 15.96 15.29
C PHE A 127 -4.99 14.83 15.27
N THR A 128 -3.72 15.15 15.49
CA THR A 128 -2.62 14.17 15.51
C THR A 128 -2.65 13.25 16.73
N GLN A 129 -3.20 13.68 17.84
CA GLN A 129 -3.32 12.84 19.05
C GLN A 129 -4.30 11.68 18.87
N LYS A 130 -5.21 11.78 17.89
CA LYS A 130 -6.19 10.73 17.56
C LYS A 130 -5.72 9.76 16.47
N GLN A 131 -4.56 9.98 15.86
CA GLN A 131 -4.08 9.10 14.81
C GLN A 131 -3.48 7.81 15.36
N ILE A 132 -3.86 6.68 14.75
CA ILE A 132 -3.33 5.35 15.10
C ILE A 132 -1.90 5.21 14.59
N TYR A 133 -1.63 5.76 13.40
CA TYR A 133 -0.33 5.70 12.77
C TYR A 133 0.41 7.04 12.86
N THR A 134 1.74 6.97 12.94
CA THR A 134 2.61 8.16 12.85
C THR A 134 2.55 8.79 11.46
N LYS A 135 2.28 7.98 10.43
CA LYS A 135 2.12 8.40 9.03
C LYS A 135 0.65 8.59 8.70
N LYS A 136 0.34 9.61 7.90
CA LYS A 136 -0.99 9.74 7.28
C LYS A 136 -1.01 8.93 5.98
N PHE A 137 -1.85 7.90 5.92
CA PHE A 137 -2.16 7.23 4.66
C PHE A 137 -3.25 8.03 3.95
N LEU A 138 -2.97 8.54 2.76
CA LEU A 138 -3.86 9.43 2.03
C LEU A 138 -4.32 8.77 0.74
N LEU A 139 -5.62 8.56 0.63
CA LEU A 139 -6.24 8.01 -0.57
C LEU A 139 -6.39 9.12 -1.62
N ILE A 140 -5.81 8.93 -2.81
CA ILE A 140 -5.90 9.93 -3.90
C ILE A 140 -6.84 9.54 -5.02
N GLN A 141 -7.21 8.28 -5.09
CA GLN A 141 -8.02 7.72 -6.17
C GLN A 141 -8.80 6.51 -5.67
N TRP A 142 -9.88 6.15 -6.37
CA TRP A 142 -10.71 5.00 -6.10
C TRP A 142 -10.85 4.12 -7.34
N TRP A 143 -10.66 2.80 -7.20
CA TRP A 143 -10.76 1.80 -8.25
C TRP A 143 -9.60 1.80 -9.27
N CYS A 144 -9.47 0.67 -10.01
CA CYS A 144 -8.48 0.44 -11.05
C CYS A 144 -9.18 -0.16 -12.27
N ASN A 145 -8.94 0.40 -13.44
CA ASN A 145 -9.54 0.00 -14.72
C ASN A 145 -8.60 -0.79 -15.64
N SER A 146 -7.50 -1.34 -15.13
CA SER A 146 -6.50 -2.02 -15.96
C SER A 146 -6.82 -3.47 -16.28
N PHE A 147 -7.87 -4.05 -15.69
CA PHE A 147 -8.39 -5.38 -16.02
C PHE A 147 -7.34 -6.50 -16.12
N CYS A 148 -6.29 -6.45 -15.30
CA CYS A 148 -5.27 -7.49 -15.25
C CYS A 148 -5.89 -8.86 -14.99
N THR A 149 -5.41 -9.88 -15.74
CA THR A 149 -6.01 -11.22 -15.73
C THR A 149 -5.87 -11.97 -14.41
N PHE A 150 -4.95 -11.54 -13.56
CA PHE A 150 -4.69 -12.11 -12.23
C PHE A 150 -5.41 -11.41 -11.08
N CYS A 151 -6.13 -10.32 -11.33
CA CYS A 151 -6.54 -9.40 -10.27
C CYS A 151 -8.05 -9.39 -10.04
N LEU A 152 -8.47 -9.51 -8.76
CA LEU A 152 -9.86 -9.37 -8.33
C LEU A 152 -10.29 -7.92 -8.10
N THR A 153 -9.37 -6.96 -8.07
CA THR A 153 -9.67 -5.59 -7.66
C THR A 153 -10.76 -4.94 -8.50
N VAL A 154 -10.74 -5.18 -9.81
CA VAL A 154 -11.76 -4.66 -10.75
C VAL A 154 -13.16 -5.17 -10.41
N GLN A 155 -13.26 -6.43 -9.97
CA GLN A 155 -14.54 -7.04 -9.59
C GLN A 155 -15.06 -6.56 -8.23
N LYS A 156 -14.15 -6.13 -7.35
CA LYS A 156 -14.46 -5.78 -5.95
C LYS A 156 -14.64 -4.30 -5.69
N ARG A 157 -14.13 -3.45 -6.57
CA ARG A 157 -14.06 -2.02 -6.33
C ARG A 157 -14.60 -1.29 -7.55
N TRP A 158 -15.90 -1.12 -7.59
CA TRP A 158 -16.62 -0.54 -8.71
C TRP A 158 -16.57 0.99 -8.74
N ARG A 159 -16.47 1.58 -9.95
CA ARG A 159 -16.37 2.97 -10.36
C ARG A 159 -15.02 3.64 -10.08
N HIS A 160 -14.38 4.03 -11.18
CA HIS A 160 -13.18 4.88 -11.16
C HIS A 160 -13.55 6.28 -10.67
N TYR A 161 -12.87 6.71 -9.63
CA TYR A 161 -12.97 8.05 -9.08
C TYR A 161 -11.59 8.51 -8.62
N TYR A 162 -11.23 9.73 -8.96
CA TYR A 162 -10.04 10.39 -8.44
C TYR A 162 -10.47 11.57 -7.56
N ARG A 163 -9.74 11.81 -6.51
CA ARG A 163 -9.98 12.96 -5.64
C ARG A 163 -9.44 14.23 -6.28
N ASP A 164 -10.13 15.33 -6.06
CA ASP A 164 -9.66 16.64 -6.46
C ASP A 164 -8.34 16.99 -5.76
N LYS A 165 -7.45 17.66 -6.48
CA LYS A 165 -6.13 18.02 -5.96
C LYS A 165 -6.19 18.99 -4.77
N ASP A 166 -7.17 19.88 -4.76
CA ASP A 166 -7.37 20.83 -3.65
C ASP A 166 -7.82 20.10 -2.38
N ASP A 167 -8.67 19.07 -2.51
CA ASP A 167 -9.09 18.25 -1.37
C ASP A 167 -7.92 17.43 -0.80
N ILE A 168 -7.06 16.91 -1.69
CA ILE A 168 -5.84 16.20 -1.30
C ILE A 168 -4.90 17.14 -0.52
N VAL A 169 -4.66 18.34 -1.05
CA VAL A 169 -3.80 19.35 -0.42
C VAL A 169 -4.39 19.82 0.90
N SER A 170 -5.72 20.05 0.97
CA SER A 170 -6.38 20.43 2.21
C SER A 170 -6.14 19.39 3.31
N GLU A 171 -6.32 18.12 3.01
CA GLU A 171 -6.12 17.04 3.99
C GLU A 171 -4.63 16.89 4.41
N ILE A 172 -3.69 17.17 3.51
CA ILE A 172 -2.26 17.22 3.85
C ILE A 172 -1.98 18.40 4.79
N THR A 173 -2.49 19.58 4.47
CA THR A 173 -2.30 20.79 5.25
C THR A 173 -2.89 20.67 6.66
N GLU A 174 -4.06 20.06 6.79
CA GLU A 174 -4.65 19.74 8.09
C GLU A 174 -3.74 18.83 8.92
N PHE A 175 -3.15 17.83 8.28
CA PHE A 175 -2.22 16.90 8.91
C PHE A 175 -0.92 17.61 9.33
N GLU A 176 -0.37 18.48 8.50
CA GLU A 176 0.81 19.32 8.82
C GLU A 176 0.53 20.22 10.02
N PHE A 177 -0.62 20.88 10.02
CA PHE A 177 -1.02 21.75 11.13
C PHE A 177 -1.10 21.01 12.46
N GLY A 178 -1.48 19.73 12.41
CA GLY A 178 -1.44 18.80 13.54
C GLY A 178 -0.05 18.21 13.83
N TRP A 179 1.06 18.79 13.35
CA TRP A 179 2.44 18.33 13.52
C TRP A 179 2.76 17.00 12.82
N GLY A 180 1.98 16.62 11.82
CA GLY A 180 2.25 15.46 10.97
C GLY A 180 3.58 15.59 10.23
N LYS A 181 4.28 14.47 10.04
CA LYS A 181 5.63 14.47 9.44
C LYS A 181 5.71 13.71 8.13
N GLU A 182 4.92 12.66 7.95
CA GLU A 182 4.96 11.85 6.73
C GLU A 182 3.56 11.56 6.20
N VAL A 183 3.34 11.87 4.93
CA VAL A 183 2.16 11.47 4.16
C VAL A 183 2.56 10.35 3.21
N VAL A 184 1.75 9.29 3.16
CA VAL A 184 1.89 8.19 2.22
C VAL A 184 0.72 8.25 1.24
N LEU A 185 0.98 8.69 0.02
CA LEU A 185 -0.01 8.59 -1.05
C LEU A 185 -0.31 7.13 -1.32
N THR A 186 -1.58 6.77 -1.27
CA THR A 186 -1.97 5.36 -1.36
C THR A 186 -3.12 5.15 -2.31
N TRP A 187 -3.02 4.08 -3.08
CA TRP A 187 -4.04 3.43 -3.89
C TRP A 187 -3.49 2.19 -4.61
N VAL A 188 -4.36 1.53 -5.40
CA VAL A 188 -4.02 0.33 -6.17
C VAL A 188 -3.26 0.64 -7.45
N ASN A 189 -3.56 1.78 -8.10
CA ASN A 189 -2.89 2.29 -9.29
C ASN A 189 -2.72 3.82 -9.17
N LEU A 190 -1.75 4.23 -8.34
CA LEU A 190 -1.50 5.64 -8.02
C LEU A 190 -1.17 6.48 -9.24
N SER A 191 -0.28 5.95 -10.07
CA SER A 191 0.24 6.67 -11.23
C SER A 191 -0.82 6.92 -12.33
N ALA A 192 -1.98 6.28 -12.24
CA ALA A 192 -3.12 6.54 -13.13
C ALA A 192 -4.07 7.65 -12.61
N TRP A 193 -3.62 8.51 -11.71
CA TRP A 193 -4.44 9.59 -11.20
C TRP A 193 -4.94 10.51 -12.34
N TRP A 194 -6.24 10.82 -12.32
CA TRP A 194 -6.98 11.57 -13.34
C TRP A 194 -7.26 10.80 -14.63
N LEU A 195 -6.81 9.57 -14.80
CA LEU A 195 -7.06 8.79 -16.00
C LEU A 195 -8.53 8.34 -16.06
N ARG A 196 -9.25 8.70 -17.12
CA ARG A 196 -10.65 8.29 -17.33
C ARG A 196 -10.78 6.97 -18.07
N ASP A 197 -9.84 6.68 -18.96
CA ASP A 197 -9.79 5.47 -19.78
C ASP A 197 -8.37 4.89 -19.78
N THR A 198 -8.24 3.57 -19.64
CA THR A 198 -6.95 2.86 -19.65
C THR A 198 -6.30 2.82 -21.02
N ASN A 199 -7.07 3.03 -22.09
CA ASN A 199 -6.51 3.10 -23.44
C ASN A 199 -5.73 4.39 -23.70
N ASP A 200 -5.84 5.35 -22.80
CA ASP A 200 -5.23 6.66 -22.92
C ASP A 200 -4.18 6.89 -21.83
N ILE A 201 -3.12 6.06 -21.84
CA ILE A 201 -2.01 6.11 -20.87
C ILE A 201 -1.31 7.47 -20.81
N TRP A 202 -1.42 8.27 -21.88
CA TRP A 202 -0.80 9.60 -21.98
C TRP A 202 -1.55 10.69 -21.21
N GLN A 203 -2.72 10.41 -20.65
CA GLN A 203 -3.53 11.37 -19.91
C GLN A 203 -3.38 11.31 -18.39
N SER A 204 -2.48 10.50 -17.87
CA SER A 204 -2.19 10.55 -16.44
C SER A 204 -1.65 11.93 -16.06
N ARG A 205 -2.23 12.52 -15.03
CA ARG A 205 -1.79 13.80 -14.47
C ARG A 205 -1.10 13.62 -13.11
N PHE A 206 -0.51 12.45 -12.89
CA PHE A 206 0.12 12.13 -11.61
C PHE A 206 1.31 13.04 -11.30
N ALA A 207 2.14 13.35 -12.31
CA ALA A 207 3.23 14.32 -12.17
C ALA A 207 2.71 15.70 -11.73
N GLU A 208 1.63 16.19 -12.36
CA GLU A 208 0.99 17.46 -11.99
C GLU A 208 0.50 17.45 -10.55
N LEU A 209 -0.09 16.35 -10.08
CA LEU A 209 -0.51 16.21 -8.70
C LEU A 209 0.67 16.30 -7.72
N LEU A 210 1.78 15.63 -8.04
CA LEU A 210 2.98 15.66 -7.19
C LEU A 210 3.56 17.08 -7.10
N GLU A 211 3.70 17.77 -8.23
CA GLU A 211 4.14 19.16 -8.26
C GLU A 211 3.22 20.07 -7.44
N TYR A 212 1.91 19.90 -7.62
CA TYR A 212 0.92 20.70 -6.89
C TYR A 212 0.99 20.48 -5.37
N ILE A 213 1.18 19.24 -4.93
CA ILE A 213 1.39 18.93 -3.51
C ILE A 213 2.68 19.58 -3.00
N LEU A 214 3.78 19.46 -3.76
CA LEU A 214 5.06 20.06 -3.38
C LEU A 214 5.01 21.59 -3.32
N GLU A 215 4.24 22.23 -4.19
CA GLU A 215 4.05 23.69 -4.20
C GLU A 215 3.16 24.18 -3.05
N LYS A 216 2.05 23.48 -2.77
CA LYS A 216 1.00 23.97 -1.86
C LYS A 216 1.17 23.49 -0.41
N THR A 217 2.08 22.59 -0.13
CA THR A 217 2.31 22.05 1.21
C THR A 217 3.78 22.17 1.61
N THR A 218 4.07 22.05 2.89
CA THR A 218 5.44 22.01 3.44
C THR A 218 5.77 20.65 4.05
N ILE A 219 4.88 19.64 3.87
CA ILE A 219 5.07 18.31 4.45
C ILE A 219 6.50 17.80 4.18
N PRO A 220 7.29 17.48 5.22
CA PRO A 220 8.69 17.14 5.01
C PRO A 220 8.89 15.80 4.32
N ARG A 221 7.94 14.87 4.46
CA ARG A 221 8.06 13.50 3.95
C ARG A 221 6.83 13.11 3.15
N LEU A 222 6.99 13.04 1.83
CA LEU A 222 5.98 12.52 0.91
C LEU A 222 6.44 11.18 0.37
N ARG A 223 5.73 10.13 0.74
CA ARG A 223 6.00 8.78 0.27
C ARG A 223 4.95 8.33 -0.72
N ILE A 224 5.40 7.70 -1.78
CA ILE A 224 4.56 7.15 -2.83
C ILE A 224 4.44 5.64 -2.60
N SER A 225 3.21 5.10 -2.60
CA SER A 225 3.03 3.65 -2.43
C SER A 225 3.25 2.88 -3.74
N SER A 226 2.36 2.00 -4.15
CA SER A 226 2.53 1.18 -5.36
C SER A 226 2.41 2.02 -6.63
N LEU A 227 3.46 2.01 -7.44
CA LEU A 227 3.54 2.67 -8.74
C LEU A 227 3.29 1.66 -9.87
N TRP A 228 2.54 2.08 -10.86
CA TRP A 228 2.38 1.33 -12.08
C TRP A 228 3.34 1.90 -13.13
N PRO A 229 4.21 1.06 -13.68
CA PRO A 229 5.31 1.49 -14.55
C PRO A 229 4.89 2.31 -15.74
N GLU A 230 3.83 1.91 -16.43
CA GLU A 230 3.36 2.54 -17.66
C GLU A 230 2.93 4.01 -17.54
N PHE A 231 2.76 4.51 -16.33
CA PHE A 231 2.35 5.90 -16.08
C PHE A 231 3.48 6.76 -15.51
N ILE A 232 4.71 6.24 -15.47
CA ILE A 232 5.87 6.97 -14.97
C ILE A 232 6.69 7.48 -16.13
N ASP A 233 6.58 8.75 -16.40
CA ASP A 233 7.31 9.47 -17.43
C ASP A 233 8.57 10.17 -16.90
N ASP A 234 9.34 10.81 -17.78
CA ASP A 234 10.56 11.53 -17.40
C ASP A 234 10.24 12.72 -16.48
N ARG A 235 9.03 13.32 -16.55
CA ARG A 235 8.59 14.38 -15.63
C ARG A 235 8.41 13.84 -14.21
N CYS A 236 7.82 12.65 -14.05
CA CYS A 236 7.74 11.96 -12.77
C CYS A 236 9.14 11.71 -12.20
N LEU A 237 10.08 11.22 -13.04
CA LEU A 237 11.45 10.95 -12.61
C LEU A 237 12.18 12.20 -12.15
N GLU A 238 11.96 13.36 -12.82
CA GLU A 238 12.52 14.64 -12.38
C GLU A 238 11.98 15.06 -11.01
N ILE A 239 10.66 14.94 -10.79
CA ILE A 239 10.03 15.24 -9.50
C ILE A 239 10.56 14.31 -8.40
N PHE A 240 10.88 13.05 -8.71
CA PHE A 240 11.40 12.08 -7.75
C PHE A 240 12.79 12.43 -7.22
N LYS A 241 13.51 13.37 -7.82
CA LYS A 241 14.78 13.90 -7.32
C LYS A 241 14.60 14.79 -6.09
N ASN A 242 13.42 15.40 -5.92
CA ASN A 242 13.14 16.30 -4.81
C ASN A 242 13.28 15.59 -3.46
N LYS A 243 14.02 16.18 -2.52
CA LYS A 243 14.29 15.61 -1.19
C LYS A 243 13.06 15.32 -0.36
N ARG A 244 11.93 16.02 -0.58
CA ARG A 244 10.68 15.78 0.11
C ARG A 244 9.95 14.53 -0.40
N ILE A 245 10.22 14.08 -1.65
CA ILE A 245 9.77 12.78 -2.15
C ILE A 245 10.81 11.74 -1.74
N TYR A 246 10.39 10.84 -0.87
CA TYR A 246 11.33 9.90 -0.29
C TYR A 246 11.76 8.81 -1.27
N PRO A 247 13.07 8.48 -1.28
CA PRO A 247 13.70 7.59 -2.26
C PRO A 247 13.34 6.11 -2.04
N HIS A 248 12.08 5.83 -1.92
CA HIS A 248 11.52 4.50 -1.83
C HIS A 248 10.37 4.36 -2.81
N PHE A 249 10.62 3.70 -3.92
CA PHE A 249 9.66 3.50 -4.98
C PHE A 249 9.25 2.03 -5.07
N HIS A 250 7.96 1.77 -4.94
CA HIS A 250 7.42 0.44 -4.95
C HIS A 250 6.64 0.22 -6.25
N PHE A 251 7.22 -0.55 -7.17
CA PHE A 251 6.65 -0.82 -8.47
C PHE A 251 5.86 -2.13 -8.52
N SER A 252 4.74 -2.11 -9.24
CA SER A 252 3.97 -3.31 -9.57
C SER A 252 4.58 -3.98 -10.81
N VAL A 253 5.79 -4.54 -10.69
CA VAL A 253 6.58 -5.14 -11.78
C VAL A 253 5.89 -6.38 -12.36
N GLN A 254 5.40 -7.25 -11.50
CA GLN A 254 4.68 -8.50 -11.73
C GLN A 254 5.54 -9.63 -12.33
N SER A 255 6.28 -9.40 -13.43
CA SER A 255 7.15 -10.38 -14.09
C SER A 255 8.28 -9.69 -14.86
N GLY A 256 9.39 -10.37 -15.10
CA GLY A 256 10.47 -9.95 -15.99
C GLY A 256 10.28 -10.42 -17.43
N SER A 257 9.29 -11.26 -17.73
CA SER A 257 9.03 -11.78 -19.07
C SER A 257 7.96 -10.98 -19.79
N SER A 258 8.29 -10.45 -20.98
CA SER A 258 7.34 -9.72 -21.83
C SER A 258 6.12 -10.56 -22.22
N LYS A 259 6.32 -11.88 -22.42
CA LYS A 259 5.23 -12.82 -22.72
C LYS A 259 4.26 -12.90 -21.54
N VAL A 260 4.77 -13.13 -20.34
CA VAL A 260 3.94 -13.22 -19.12
C VAL A 260 3.24 -11.89 -18.84
N LEU A 261 3.91 -10.76 -18.99
CA LEU A 261 3.32 -9.42 -18.84
C LEU A 261 2.16 -9.21 -19.81
N LYS A 262 2.30 -9.62 -21.08
CA LYS A 262 1.22 -9.56 -22.07
C LYS A 262 0.02 -10.43 -21.66
N ASP A 263 0.25 -11.64 -21.19
CA ASP A 263 -0.80 -12.55 -20.73
C ASP A 263 -1.48 -12.04 -19.45
N MET A 264 -0.76 -11.30 -18.63
CA MET A 264 -1.27 -10.54 -17.48
C MET A 264 -2.07 -9.30 -17.86
N ARG A 265 -2.11 -8.90 -19.14
CA ARG A 265 -2.64 -7.63 -19.66
C ARG A 265 -1.95 -6.41 -19.06
N ARG A 266 -0.61 -6.44 -19.04
CA ARG A 266 0.20 -5.27 -18.72
C ARG A 266 0.52 -4.52 -20.02
N HIS A 267 0.62 -3.19 -19.91
CA HIS A 267 0.84 -2.30 -21.06
C HIS A 267 2.32 -1.91 -21.24
N TYR A 268 3.22 -2.72 -20.71
CA TYR A 268 4.66 -2.57 -20.84
C TYR A 268 5.31 -3.95 -21.01
N ASP A 269 6.49 -3.96 -21.60
CA ASP A 269 7.36 -5.13 -21.72
C ASP A 269 8.53 -5.07 -20.74
N TRP A 270 9.37 -6.12 -20.76
CA TRP A 270 10.51 -6.20 -19.85
C TRP A 270 11.59 -5.15 -20.16
N GLU A 271 11.78 -4.75 -21.43
CA GLU A 271 12.77 -3.76 -21.85
C GLU A 271 12.41 -2.38 -21.31
N TYR A 272 11.15 -1.99 -21.44
CA TYR A 272 10.62 -0.77 -20.84
C TYR A 272 10.80 -0.77 -19.34
N MET A 273 10.42 -1.88 -18.68
CA MET A 273 10.53 -2.04 -17.23
C MET A 273 11.97 -1.89 -16.78
N ARG A 274 12.90 -2.63 -17.39
CA ARG A 274 14.32 -2.57 -17.06
C ARG A 274 14.86 -1.15 -17.15
N LYS A 275 14.57 -0.49 -18.25
CA LYS A 275 14.99 0.91 -18.51
C LYS A 275 14.43 1.89 -17.49
N LEU A 276 13.16 1.72 -17.08
CA LEU A 276 12.55 2.53 -16.03
C LEU A 276 13.22 2.30 -14.67
N LEU A 277 13.47 1.05 -14.31
CA LEU A 277 14.14 0.70 -13.04
C LEU A 277 15.58 1.25 -13.01
N GLU A 278 16.33 1.13 -14.12
CA GLU A 278 17.68 1.71 -14.28
C GLU A 278 17.66 3.23 -14.11
N LYS A 279 16.76 3.94 -14.80
CA LYS A 279 16.59 5.38 -14.63
C LYS A 279 16.25 5.75 -13.19
N THR A 280 15.33 5.00 -12.56
CA THR A 280 14.90 5.27 -11.18
C THR A 280 16.03 5.02 -10.18
N LYS A 281 16.80 3.94 -10.34
CA LYS A 281 17.92 3.59 -9.49
C LYS A 281 19.02 4.66 -9.53
N ASN A 282 19.27 5.22 -10.71
CA ASN A 282 20.33 6.18 -10.97
C ASN A 282 19.88 7.64 -10.87
N LEU A 283 18.76 7.92 -10.19
CA LEU A 283 18.32 9.29 -9.95
C LEU A 283 19.36 10.08 -9.15
N GLU A 284 19.83 11.18 -9.73
CA GLU A 284 20.65 12.16 -9.03
C GLU A 284 19.77 13.03 -8.14
N ARG A 285 19.65 12.63 -6.87
CA ARG A 285 18.76 13.25 -5.91
C ARG A 285 19.42 14.43 -5.18
N GLU A 286 18.59 15.40 -4.77
CA GLU A 286 19.02 16.58 -3.99
C GLU A 286 19.63 16.21 -2.63
N ASP A 287 19.25 15.08 -2.04
CA ASP A 287 19.65 14.60 -0.71
C ASP A 287 20.77 13.54 -0.74
N TRP A 288 21.19 13.10 -1.92
CA TRP A 288 22.21 12.06 -2.13
C TRP A 288 21.87 10.70 -1.50
N VAL A 289 20.64 10.50 -1.05
CA VAL A 289 20.20 9.22 -0.48
C VAL A 289 19.98 8.20 -1.59
N GLU A 290 20.58 7.02 -1.43
CA GLU A 290 20.44 5.92 -2.40
C GLU A 290 18.97 5.46 -2.52
N VAL A 291 18.50 5.33 -3.76
CA VAL A 291 17.12 4.92 -4.04
C VAL A 291 16.92 3.46 -3.69
N SER A 292 15.83 3.17 -2.98
CA SER A 292 15.33 1.83 -2.70
C SER A 292 14.15 1.50 -3.62
N ILE A 293 14.32 0.51 -4.47
CA ILE A 293 13.27 0.03 -5.37
C ILE A 293 12.70 -1.28 -4.84
N TRP A 294 11.40 -1.27 -4.55
CA TRP A 294 10.66 -2.45 -4.16
C TRP A 294 9.77 -2.91 -5.30
N ALA A 295 9.53 -4.21 -5.41
CA ALA A 295 8.71 -4.76 -6.48
C ALA A 295 7.72 -5.81 -5.98
N ASP A 296 6.47 -5.71 -6.44
CA ASP A 296 5.52 -6.82 -6.38
C ASP A 296 5.76 -7.72 -7.58
N ILE A 297 5.96 -9.03 -7.34
CA ILE A 297 6.20 -10.06 -8.35
C ILE A 297 5.26 -11.22 -8.13
N ILE A 298 4.64 -11.71 -9.21
CA ILE A 298 3.81 -12.91 -9.23
C ILE A 298 4.61 -14.05 -9.86
N VAL A 299 4.75 -15.15 -9.13
CA VAL A 299 5.47 -16.35 -9.55
C VAL A 299 4.50 -17.45 -9.93
N GLY A 300 4.78 -18.16 -11.03
CA GLY A 300 3.97 -19.28 -11.47
C GLY A 300 2.62 -18.87 -12.05
N PHE A 301 2.60 -17.76 -12.80
CA PHE A 301 1.46 -17.40 -13.62
C PHE A 301 1.23 -18.49 -14.71
N PRO A 302 -0.01 -18.78 -15.16
CA PRO A 302 -0.25 -19.74 -16.24
C PRO A 302 0.64 -19.46 -17.45
N TRP A 303 1.17 -20.51 -18.06
CA TRP A 303 2.14 -20.50 -19.18
C TRP A 303 3.53 -19.91 -18.86
N GLU A 304 3.82 -19.50 -17.63
CA GLU A 304 5.18 -19.10 -17.24
C GLU A 304 6.12 -20.28 -17.35
N THR A 305 7.06 -20.25 -18.27
CA THR A 305 8.12 -21.24 -18.41
C THR A 305 9.24 -21.01 -17.40
N LYS A 306 10.22 -21.92 -17.36
CA LYS A 306 11.43 -21.71 -16.56
C LYS A 306 12.23 -20.51 -17.06
N ASP A 307 12.32 -20.31 -18.37
CA ASP A 307 13.05 -19.18 -18.97
C ASP A 307 12.34 -17.86 -18.64
N ASP A 308 11.01 -17.80 -18.74
CA ASP A 308 10.21 -16.64 -18.31
C ASP A 308 10.47 -16.29 -16.83
N PHE A 309 10.59 -17.30 -15.98
CA PHE A 309 10.93 -17.09 -14.56
C PHE A 309 12.36 -16.58 -14.41
N MET A 310 13.31 -17.10 -15.19
CA MET A 310 14.71 -16.64 -15.16
C MET A 310 14.86 -15.18 -15.58
N ASP A 311 14.04 -14.67 -16.49
CA ASP A 311 14.00 -13.24 -16.80
C ASP A 311 13.64 -12.41 -15.55
N THR A 312 12.66 -12.87 -14.78
CA THR A 312 12.26 -12.23 -13.51
C THR A 312 13.37 -12.33 -12.45
N TYR A 313 14.00 -13.50 -12.33
CA TYR A 313 15.13 -13.72 -11.42
C TYR A 313 16.29 -12.78 -11.72
N ASN A 314 16.64 -12.63 -13.02
CA ASN A 314 17.73 -11.77 -13.46
C ASN A 314 17.48 -10.28 -13.19
N LEU A 315 16.25 -9.80 -13.29
CA LEU A 315 15.90 -8.43 -12.88
C LEU A 315 16.28 -8.15 -11.43
N VAL A 316 16.10 -9.11 -10.54
CA VAL A 316 16.47 -8.99 -9.13
C VAL A 316 17.98 -9.11 -8.98
N LYS A 317 18.58 -10.12 -9.58
CA LYS A 317 20.02 -10.40 -9.53
C LYS A 317 20.87 -9.24 -10.04
N ASP A 318 20.40 -8.51 -11.04
CA ASP A 318 21.07 -7.33 -11.60
C ASP A 318 21.00 -6.07 -10.72
N TRP A 319 20.52 -6.21 -9.48
CA TRP A 319 20.46 -5.14 -8.47
C TRP A 319 19.53 -3.97 -8.81
N LEU A 320 18.62 -4.17 -9.74
CA LEU A 320 17.63 -3.16 -10.11
C LEU A 320 16.52 -3.04 -9.06
N ILE A 321 16.28 -4.12 -8.30
CA ILE A 321 15.26 -4.20 -7.26
C ILE A 321 15.97 -4.50 -5.94
N THR A 322 15.75 -3.67 -4.92
CA THR A 322 16.38 -3.81 -3.60
C THR A 322 15.53 -4.64 -2.63
N LYS A 323 14.27 -4.88 -2.94
CA LYS A 323 13.38 -5.76 -2.16
C LYS A 323 12.24 -6.28 -3.02
N VAL A 324 11.99 -7.57 -2.90
CA VAL A 324 10.87 -8.24 -3.58
C VAL A 324 9.75 -8.56 -2.61
N HIS A 325 8.53 -8.32 -3.04
CA HIS A 325 7.32 -8.92 -2.48
C HIS A 325 6.82 -9.96 -3.47
N ALA A 326 7.25 -11.21 -3.30
CA ALA A 326 6.86 -12.30 -4.14
C ALA A 326 5.53 -12.93 -3.68
N PHE A 327 4.70 -13.25 -4.65
CA PHE A 327 3.41 -13.92 -4.44
C PHE A 327 3.29 -15.10 -5.43
N PRO A 328 2.96 -16.30 -4.97
CA PRO A 328 2.55 -17.34 -5.90
C PRO A 328 1.22 -16.95 -6.54
N PHE A 329 1.09 -17.20 -7.85
CA PHE A 329 -0.19 -16.96 -8.55
C PHE A 329 -1.34 -17.64 -7.83
N SER A 330 -2.40 -16.89 -7.54
CA SER A 330 -3.61 -17.35 -6.88
C SER A 330 -4.80 -17.27 -7.83
N ALA A 331 -5.36 -18.41 -8.17
CA ALA A 331 -6.47 -18.51 -9.12
C ALA A 331 -7.82 -18.11 -8.53
N HIS A 332 -7.95 -18.02 -7.20
CA HIS A 332 -9.20 -17.75 -6.48
C HIS A 332 -10.34 -18.68 -6.94
N LYS A 333 -10.15 -19.98 -6.77
CA LYS A 333 -10.98 -21.06 -7.37
C LYS A 333 -12.45 -21.07 -6.93
N PHE A 334 -12.81 -20.40 -5.84
CA PHE A 334 -14.15 -20.47 -5.26
C PHE A 334 -14.84 -19.12 -5.36
N TRP A 335 -16.07 -19.09 -5.88
CA TRP A 335 -16.98 -17.94 -5.98
C TRP A 335 -16.46 -16.72 -6.76
N GLU A 336 -15.13 -16.48 -6.73
CA GLU A 336 -14.47 -15.32 -7.27
C GLU A 336 -13.18 -15.75 -7.96
N SER A 337 -13.26 -16.09 -9.23
CA SER A 337 -12.08 -16.44 -10.01
C SER A 337 -11.56 -15.24 -10.79
N VAL A 338 -10.25 -15.11 -10.87
CA VAL A 338 -9.59 -14.18 -11.80
C VAL A 338 -9.67 -14.74 -13.23
N PRO A 339 -9.62 -13.90 -14.29
CA PRO A 339 -9.65 -14.38 -15.67
C PRO A 339 -8.62 -15.48 -15.97
N ALA A 340 -7.40 -15.33 -15.45
CA ALA A 340 -6.30 -16.30 -15.65
C ALA A 340 -6.55 -17.68 -15.02
N TRP A 341 -7.58 -17.83 -14.19
CA TRP A 341 -8.02 -19.14 -13.71
C TRP A 341 -8.38 -20.10 -14.86
N LYS A 342 -8.93 -19.57 -15.95
CA LYS A 342 -9.37 -20.34 -17.11
C LYS A 342 -8.23 -20.64 -18.10
N PHE A 343 -7.03 -20.11 -17.86
CA PHE A 343 -5.92 -20.35 -18.75
C PHE A 343 -5.42 -21.79 -18.59
N GLU A 344 -5.03 -22.37 -19.70
CA GLU A 344 -4.38 -23.67 -19.75
C GLU A 344 -2.98 -23.60 -19.13
N ASN A 345 -2.31 -24.72 -18.99
CA ASN A 345 -0.93 -24.82 -18.49
C ASN A 345 -0.70 -24.06 -17.15
N GLN A 346 -1.56 -24.34 -16.19
CA GLN A 346 -1.37 -23.87 -14.82
C GLN A 346 -0.07 -24.44 -14.25
N VAL A 347 0.80 -23.58 -13.74
CA VAL A 347 2.04 -24.02 -13.07
C VAL A 347 1.69 -24.76 -11.78
N SER A 348 2.36 -25.87 -11.53
CA SER A 348 2.11 -26.70 -10.35
C SER A 348 2.46 -25.97 -9.05
N ASP A 349 1.81 -26.32 -7.94
CA ASP A 349 2.08 -25.69 -6.65
C ASP A 349 3.50 -26.01 -6.14
N LEU A 350 4.06 -27.16 -6.52
CA LEU A 350 5.45 -27.51 -6.21
C LEU A 350 6.41 -26.58 -6.94
N GLU A 351 6.23 -26.42 -8.24
CA GLU A 351 7.06 -25.54 -9.07
C GLU A 351 6.95 -24.06 -8.65
N LYS A 352 5.75 -23.58 -8.29
CA LYS A 352 5.58 -22.24 -7.69
C LYS A 352 6.39 -22.10 -6.41
N LYS A 353 6.40 -23.14 -5.57
CA LYS A 353 7.15 -23.11 -4.31
C LYS A 353 8.66 -23.06 -4.56
N ASP A 354 9.17 -23.84 -5.52
CA ASP A 354 10.59 -23.84 -5.87
C ASP A 354 11.02 -22.49 -6.43
N ARG A 355 10.26 -21.94 -7.38
CA ARG A 355 10.51 -20.58 -7.92
C ARG A 355 10.42 -19.50 -6.85
N MET A 356 9.48 -19.61 -5.92
CA MET A 356 9.39 -18.68 -4.77
C MET A 356 10.64 -18.74 -3.92
N TRP A 357 11.14 -19.93 -3.63
CA TRP A 357 12.36 -20.12 -2.85
C TRP A 357 13.57 -19.46 -3.54
N ASP A 358 13.78 -19.75 -4.83
CA ASP A 358 14.88 -19.18 -5.60
C ASP A 358 14.83 -17.66 -5.63
N LEU A 359 13.63 -17.09 -5.84
CA LEU A 359 13.44 -15.65 -5.90
C LEU A 359 13.63 -14.98 -4.54
N GLU A 360 13.14 -15.58 -3.45
CA GLU A 360 13.33 -15.08 -2.09
C GLU A 360 14.81 -15.11 -1.71
N PHE A 361 15.52 -16.18 -2.04
CA PHE A 361 16.94 -16.31 -1.76
C PHE A 361 17.79 -15.19 -2.41
N ILE A 362 17.61 -14.94 -3.71
CA ILE A 362 18.34 -13.85 -4.39
C ILE A 362 17.88 -12.47 -3.90
N ALA A 363 16.61 -12.30 -3.59
CA ALA A 363 16.06 -11.04 -3.08
C ALA A 363 16.63 -10.69 -1.70
N ASP A 364 16.81 -11.67 -0.82
CA ASP A 364 17.44 -11.46 0.49
C ASP A 364 18.90 -11.04 0.33
N SER A 365 19.67 -11.73 -0.54
CA SER A 365 21.06 -11.35 -0.84
C SER A 365 21.16 -9.91 -1.34
N VAL A 366 20.34 -9.53 -2.31
CA VAL A 366 20.34 -8.16 -2.86
C VAL A 366 19.92 -7.14 -1.80
N ARG A 367 19.01 -7.52 -0.89
CA ARG A 367 18.59 -6.66 0.22
C ARG A 367 19.71 -6.44 1.23
N ASP A 368 20.43 -7.47 1.58
CA ASP A 368 21.58 -7.40 2.51
C ASP A 368 22.67 -6.52 1.92
N ASP A 369 23.03 -6.72 0.67
CA ASP A 369 23.99 -5.87 -0.05
C ASP A 369 23.54 -4.39 -0.12
N PHE A 370 22.25 -4.12 -0.27
CA PHE A 370 21.72 -2.76 -0.22
C PHE A 370 21.91 -2.15 1.16
N ILE A 371 21.67 -2.91 2.23
CA ILE A 371 21.88 -2.45 3.61
C ILE A 371 23.36 -2.20 3.86
N GLU A 372 24.25 -3.13 3.46
CA GLU A 372 25.70 -3.00 3.63
C GLU A 372 26.26 -1.75 2.97
N ARG A 373 25.84 -1.43 1.75
CA ARG A 373 26.25 -0.19 1.06
C ARG A 373 25.78 1.09 1.76
N ASN A 374 24.80 0.98 2.64
CA ASN A 374 24.26 2.10 3.39
C ASN A 374 24.79 2.19 4.83
N ILE A 375 25.64 1.24 5.27
CA ILE A 375 26.34 1.30 6.55
C ILE A 375 27.22 2.57 6.59
N TRP A 376 27.26 3.23 7.74
CA TRP A 376 27.94 4.50 8.01
C TRP A 376 27.37 5.73 7.28
N LYS A 377 26.29 5.58 6.50
CA LYS A 377 25.58 6.75 5.95
C LYS A 377 24.65 7.36 6.98
N LYS A 378 24.46 8.67 6.87
CA LYS A 378 23.53 9.43 7.71
C LYS A 378 22.12 9.37 7.12
N PHE A 379 21.13 9.15 7.97
CA PHE A 379 19.73 9.11 7.60
C PHE A 379 18.88 9.95 8.54
N GLU A 380 17.78 10.45 8.02
CA GLU A 380 16.66 10.94 8.82
C GLU A 380 15.70 9.77 9.09
N VAL A 381 15.48 9.44 10.36
CA VAL A 381 14.60 8.35 10.76
C VAL A 381 13.32 8.93 11.36
N LEU A 382 12.17 8.55 10.82
CA LEU A 382 10.89 8.83 11.47
C LEU A 382 10.63 7.78 12.55
N ILE A 383 10.59 8.22 13.80
CA ILE A 383 10.32 7.34 14.95
C ILE A 383 8.82 7.02 15.03
N GLU A 384 8.47 5.76 14.84
CA GLU A 384 7.07 5.29 14.88
C GLU A 384 6.65 4.69 16.22
N VAL A 385 7.58 4.00 16.86
CA VAL A 385 7.34 3.30 18.14
C VAL A 385 8.41 3.68 19.12
N VAL A 386 7.98 4.04 20.33
CA VAL A 386 8.86 4.21 21.49
C VAL A 386 8.24 3.44 22.65
N LYS A 387 9.04 2.60 23.29
CA LYS A 387 8.66 1.81 24.47
C LYS A 387 9.76 1.88 25.51
N GLU A 388 9.39 1.87 26.76
CA GLU A 388 10.34 1.69 27.86
C GLU A 388 10.26 0.21 28.30
N GLU A 389 11.39 -0.49 28.15
CA GLU A 389 11.52 -1.91 28.54
C GLU A 389 12.79 -2.09 29.36
N ASN A 390 12.70 -2.57 30.58
CA ASN A 390 13.83 -2.84 31.47
C ASN A 390 14.77 -1.61 31.64
N TRP A 391 14.20 -0.44 31.89
CA TRP A 391 14.91 0.86 32.05
C TRP A 391 15.69 1.32 30.81
N LYS A 392 15.38 0.74 29.63
CA LYS A 392 15.95 1.15 28.35
C LYS A 392 14.83 1.62 27.42
N ILE A 393 15.10 2.72 26.71
CA ILE A 393 14.24 3.19 25.65
C ILE A 393 14.47 2.32 24.41
N ARG A 394 13.46 1.57 24.03
CA ARG A 394 13.40 0.83 22.77
C ARG A 394 12.60 1.65 21.76
N TRP A 395 13.11 1.76 20.55
CA TRP A 395 12.40 2.48 19.50
C TRP A 395 12.50 1.76 18.17
N LYS A 396 11.57 2.09 17.27
CA LYS A 396 11.56 1.65 15.88
C LYS A 396 11.12 2.78 14.99
N GLY A 397 11.68 2.83 13.78
CA GLY A 397 11.38 3.82 12.77
C GLY A 397 11.83 3.39 11.38
N TRP A 398 11.78 4.33 10.44
CA TRP A 398 12.15 4.10 9.04
C TRP A 398 12.97 5.25 8.50
N THR A 399 14.03 4.91 7.79
CA THR A 399 14.82 5.87 7.02
C THR A 399 14.05 6.39 5.80
N GLU A 400 14.62 7.36 5.11
CA GLU A 400 14.09 7.91 3.86
C GLU A 400 13.93 6.81 2.80
N ASN A 401 14.96 5.97 2.62
CA ASN A 401 14.99 4.88 1.64
C ASN A 401 14.42 3.54 2.17
N TYR A 402 13.65 3.61 3.26
CA TYR A 402 12.88 2.51 3.83
C TYR A 402 13.74 1.34 4.35
N ILE A 403 14.84 1.65 5.02
CA ILE A 403 15.55 0.71 5.92
C ILE A 403 14.86 0.79 7.27
N GLU A 404 14.53 -0.36 7.86
CA GLU A 404 14.01 -0.41 9.23
C GLU A 404 15.13 -0.02 10.19
N ALA A 405 14.82 0.91 11.07
CA ALA A 405 15.75 1.44 12.04
C ALA A 405 15.28 1.13 13.46
N ASP A 406 16.19 0.68 14.30
CA ASP A 406 15.92 0.47 15.73
C ASP A 406 17.15 0.82 16.58
N ASP A 407 17.00 0.72 17.90
CA ASP A 407 18.04 1.03 18.88
C ASP A 407 19.27 0.09 18.82
N ARG A 408 19.26 -0.96 18.01
CA ARG A 408 20.36 -1.92 17.84
C ARG A 408 21.14 -1.68 16.55
N THR A 409 20.48 -1.23 15.51
CA THR A 409 21.03 -1.10 14.16
C THR A 409 21.47 0.33 13.83
N PHE A 410 21.09 1.33 14.63
CA PHE A 410 21.43 2.72 14.40
C PHE A 410 22.07 3.39 15.61
N GLU A 411 23.04 4.27 15.36
CA GLU A 411 23.64 5.14 16.36
C GLU A 411 23.00 6.53 16.33
N ILE A 412 22.64 7.02 17.53
CA ILE A 412 22.00 8.32 17.72
C ILE A 412 22.99 9.45 17.51
N LEU A 413 22.60 10.46 16.72
CA LEU A 413 23.31 11.74 16.62
C LEU A 413 22.63 12.87 17.43
N GLU A 414 21.39 12.65 17.87
CA GLU A 414 20.56 13.64 18.57
C GLU A 414 19.93 13.05 19.85
N TRP A 415 19.75 13.88 20.88
CA TRP A 415 19.45 13.42 22.25
C TRP A 415 17.98 13.09 22.57
N GLU A 416 17.04 13.39 21.66
CA GLU A 416 15.61 13.26 21.99
C GLU A 416 14.86 12.26 21.11
N ILE A 417 14.54 11.10 21.70
CA ILE A 417 13.76 10.05 21.02
C ILE A 417 12.28 10.22 21.41
N LYS A 418 11.49 10.77 20.51
CA LYS A 418 10.04 10.89 20.67
C LYS A 418 9.29 10.24 19.50
N LYS A 419 8.16 9.61 19.78
CA LYS A 419 7.26 9.17 18.73
C LYS A 419 6.84 10.36 17.86
N ASN A 420 6.81 10.15 16.52
CA ASN A 420 6.54 11.19 15.52
C ASN A 420 7.62 12.27 15.41
N SER A 421 8.83 12.03 15.89
CA SER A 421 9.99 12.87 15.59
C SER A 421 10.77 12.33 14.39
N ILE A 422 11.42 13.24 13.66
CA ILE A 422 12.44 12.90 12.66
C ILE A 422 13.77 13.21 13.30
N VAL A 423 14.64 12.21 13.38
CA VAL A 423 15.97 12.33 14.01
C VAL A 423 17.05 11.83 13.08
N LYS A 424 18.26 12.38 13.23
CA LYS A 424 19.41 12.01 12.40
C LYS A 424 20.19 10.88 13.04
N TRP A 425 20.49 9.87 12.24
CA TRP A 425 21.12 8.63 12.65
C TRP A 425 22.16 8.15 11.67
N ILE A 426 23.08 7.33 12.15
CA ILE A 426 24.03 6.58 11.33
C ILE A 426 23.66 5.09 11.43
N LEU A 427 23.55 4.42 10.30
CA LEU A 427 23.42 2.97 10.22
C LEU A 427 24.75 2.33 10.58
N LYS A 428 24.73 1.35 11.51
CA LYS A 428 25.91 0.58 11.93
C LYS A 428 26.04 -0.70 11.16
#